data_5dc7a3441ae2e1bc2c2866d0188255b7
#
_entry.id   5dc7a3441ae2e1bc2c2866d0188255b7
#
_cell.length_a   1.000
_cell.length_b   1.000
_cell.length_c   1.000
_cell.angle_alpha   90.00
_cell.angle_beta   90.00
_cell.angle_gamma   90.00
#
_symmetry.space_group_name_H-M   'P 1'
#
loop_
_entity.id
_entity.type
_entity.pdbx_description
1 polymer ?
#
loop_
_entity_poly.entity_id
_entity_poly.type
_entity_poly.pdbx_seq_one_letter_code
_entity_poly.pdbx_strand_id
1 'polypeptide(L)'
;MAVKIGNAVHDEHGKARGGQPGDQTGKEVQIQDWYPNKKDWRVFRPKSSTDARKIAAAMRAACENDLIGYDQGNRNSFYAEAAKVGFDPALVTTPCETDCSATLRVCLAFAGIKLPNFNTASEPSQLLKSGRFDELTGAEYTDTSDRLREGDVICTASKGHTAVILTNGPKAEDLDPEPAPDPEPEPEPAPDPVPEKKKMIRVKGTVRCREGNGTNYKQIRPTVGPKTNPSCTLPYLGQAAEAPYWYQTEWQGRIGWISSKKHLTEIVEV
;
A
#
# COMPACT_ATOMS: atom_id res chain seq x y z
N MET A 1 -15.70 1.41 -28.50
CA MET A 1 -14.48 0.64 -28.16
C MET A 1 -14.92 -0.54 -27.29
N ALA A 2 -14.24 -1.68 -27.37
CA ALA A 2 -14.55 -2.81 -26.49
C ALA A 2 -14.20 -2.47 -25.02
N VAL A 3 -15.05 -2.90 -24.09
CA VAL A 3 -14.77 -2.77 -22.66
C VAL A 3 -13.58 -3.65 -22.29
N LYS A 4 -12.62 -3.09 -21.56
CA LYS A 4 -11.43 -3.82 -21.10
C LYS A 4 -11.61 -4.30 -19.66
N ILE A 5 -11.06 -5.47 -19.38
CA ILE A 5 -10.96 -6.06 -18.04
C ILE A 5 -9.51 -6.36 -17.70
N GLY A 6 -9.17 -6.28 -16.42
CA GLY A 6 -7.92 -6.76 -15.86
C GLY A 6 -8.17 -7.99 -15.00
N ASN A 7 -7.32 -8.99 -15.13
CA ASN A 7 -7.46 -10.24 -14.38
C ASN A 7 -6.17 -11.07 -14.39
N ALA A 8 -6.03 -11.97 -13.40
CA ALA A 8 -5.02 -13.03 -13.39
C ALA A 8 -5.67 -14.35 -13.83
N VAL A 9 -5.09 -15.05 -14.81
CA VAL A 9 -5.76 -16.15 -15.52
C VAL A 9 -5.14 -17.53 -15.32
N HIS A 10 -3.86 -17.69 -15.60
CA HIS A 10 -3.10 -18.95 -15.49
C HIS A 10 -1.59 -18.65 -15.58
N ASP A 11 -0.79 -19.63 -15.20
CA ASP A 11 0.67 -19.56 -15.26
C ASP A 11 1.20 -19.62 -16.72
N GLU A 12 2.51 -19.53 -16.89
CA GLU A 12 3.24 -19.60 -18.17
C GLU A 12 3.01 -20.92 -18.93
N HIS A 13 2.52 -21.96 -18.26
CA HIS A 13 2.19 -23.26 -18.83
C HIS A 13 0.70 -23.43 -19.09
N GLY A 14 -0.12 -22.38 -18.89
CA GLY A 14 -1.58 -22.43 -19.01
C GLY A 14 -2.25 -23.25 -17.89
N LYS A 15 -1.61 -23.37 -16.73
CA LYS A 15 -2.09 -24.12 -15.57
C LYS A 15 -2.46 -23.21 -14.42
N ALA A 16 -3.13 -23.78 -13.43
CA ALA A 16 -3.52 -23.07 -12.23
C ALA A 16 -2.44 -23.10 -11.12
N ARG A 17 -1.42 -23.94 -11.24
CA ARG A 17 -0.39 -24.14 -10.21
C ARG A 17 0.92 -24.58 -10.83
N GLY A 18 2.02 -24.17 -10.18
CA GLY A 18 3.37 -24.56 -10.54
C GLY A 18 4.08 -23.56 -11.42
N GLY A 19 3.57 -22.32 -11.50
CA GLY A 19 4.20 -21.20 -12.18
C GLY A 19 5.49 -20.74 -11.50
N GLN A 20 6.27 -19.96 -12.22
CA GLN A 20 7.46 -19.29 -11.72
C GLN A 20 7.08 -17.90 -11.19
N PRO A 21 7.72 -17.40 -10.11
CA PRO A 21 7.48 -16.04 -9.64
C PRO A 21 7.69 -14.97 -10.70
N GLY A 22 6.71 -14.09 -10.86
CA GLY A 22 6.64 -13.07 -11.93
C GLY A 22 5.91 -13.58 -13.18
N ASP A 23 5.48 -12.65 -14.03
CA ASP A 23 4.79 -12.98 -15.29
C ASP A 23 5.83 -13.31 -16.38
N GLN A 24 5.92 -14.57 -16.75
CA GLN A 24 6.89 -15.07 -17.74
C GLN A 24 6.44 -14.83 -19.18
N THR A 25 5.17 -14.51 -19.37
CA THR A 25 4.54 -14.46 -20.71
C THR A 25 3.96 -13.09 -21.05
N GLY A 26 3.82 -12.20 -20.08
CA GLY A 26 3.06 -10.94 -20.18
C GLY A 26 1.56 -11.18 -20.31
N LYS A 27 1.06 -12.37 -19.90
CA LYS A 27 -0.34 -12.79 -20.05
C LYS A 27 -0.91 -13.51 -18.84
N GLU A 28 -0.15 -13.67 -17.80
CA GLU A 28 -0.58 -14.34 -16.58
C GLU A 28 -1.48 -13.44 -15.76
N VAL A 29 -1.08 -12.17 -15.66
CA VAL A 29 -1.90 -11.06 -15.14
C VAL A 29 -2.03 -10.04 -16.25
N GLN A 30 -3.21 -9.94 -16.88
CA GLN A 30 -3.33 -9.24 -18.16
C GLN A 30 -4.58 -8.38 -18.28
N ILE A 31 -4.49 -7.42 -19.21
CA ILE A 31 -5.62 -6.66 -19.72
C ILE A 31 -6.13 -7.36 -21.00
N GLN A 32 -7.44 -7.62 -21.05
CA GLN A 32 -8.08 -8.18 -22.25
C GLN A 32 -9.45 -7.55 -22.50
N ASP A 33 -10.06 -7.88 -23.62
CA ASP A 33 -11.43 -7.47 -23.89
C ASP A 33 -12.41 -8.22 -22.97
N TRP A 34 -13.45 -7.52 -22.52
CA TRP A 34 -14.56 -8.16 -21.84
C TRP A 34 -15.22 -9.19 -22.78
N TYR A 35 -15.68 -10.28 -22.23
CA TYR A 35 -16.36 -11.33 -22.96
C TYR A 35 -17.58 -11.84 -22.21
N PRO A 36 -18.65 -12.25 -22.90
CA PRO A 36 -19.79 -12.91 -22.27
C PRO A 36 -19.35 -14.26 -21.72
N ASN A 37 -19.55 -14.49 -20.43
CA ASN A 37 -19.16 -15.76 -19.80
C ASN A 37 -20.30 -16.78 -19.87
N LYS A 38 -20.00 -18.01 -20.32
CA LYS A 38 -20.97 -19.12 -20.38
C LYS A 38 -21.58 -19.51 -19.03
N LYS A 39 -20.98 -19.03 -17.92
CA LYS A 39 -21.39 -19.27 -16.54
C LYS A 39 -21.97 -18.02 -15.89
N ASP A 40 -22.33 -17.06 -16.70
CA ASP A 40 -22.82 -15.72 -16.34
C ASP A 40 -21.87 -14.93 -15.42
N TRP A 41 -21.95 -13.61 -15.50
CA TRP A 41 -21.25 -12.72 -14.59
C TRP A 41 -22.19 -12.25 -13.48
N ARG A 42 -21.68 -12.14 -12.28
CA ARG A 42 -22.22 -11.32 -11.20
C ARG A 42 -21.41 -10.03 -11.15
N VAL A 43 -22.06 -8.91 -10.99
CA VAL A 43 -21.44 -7.60 -11.04
C VAL A 43 -21.56 -6.92 -9.69
N PHE A 44 -20.45 -6.43 -9.16
CA PHE A 44 -20.38 -5.73 -7.88
C PHE A 44 -19.80 -4.33 -8.13
N ARG A 45 -20.63 -3.31 -7.95
CA ARG A 45 -20.25 -1.92 -8.17
C ARG A 45 -19.81 -1.28 -6.86
N PRO A 46 -18.61 -0.66 -6.79
CA PRO A 46 -18.23 0.18 -5.66
C PRO A 46 -19.22 1.34 -5.49
N LYS A 47 -19.64 1.61 -4.25
CA LYS A 47 -20.51 2.76 -3.94
C LYS A 47 -19.82 4.10 -4.10
N SER A 48 -18.51 4.13 -3.95
CA SER A 48 -17.65 5.30 -4.11
C SER A 48 -16.96 5.28 -5.47
N SER A 49 -17.07 6.38 -6.22
CA SER A 49 -16.36 6.57 -7.46
C SER A 49 -14.84 6.62 -7.27
N THR A 50 -14.38 7.12 -6.13
CA THR A 50 -12.96 7.10 -5.74
C THR A 50 -12.46 5.68 -5.52
N ASP A 51 -13.23 4.83 -4.84
CA ASP A 51 -12.88 3.42 -4.68
C ASP A 51 -12.83 2.72 -6.03
N ALA A 52 -13.81 2.96 -6.90
CA ALA A 52 -13.86 2.37 -8.24
C ALA A 52 -12.60 2.71 -9.05
N ARG A 53 -12.24 4.01 -9.12
CA ARG A 53 -11.02 4.45 -9.80
C ARG A 53 -9.75 3.84 -9.22
N LYS A 54 -9.63 3.77 -7.89
CA LYS A 54 -8.46 3.16 -7.23
C LYS A 54 -8.37 1.65 -7.50
N ILE A 55 -9.47 0.94 -7.46
CA ILE A 55 -9.53 -0.50 -7.77
C ILE A 55 -9.09 -0.75 -9.21
N ALA A 56 -9.61 0.03 -10.17
CA ALA A 56 -9.24 -0.09 -11.59
C ALA A 56 -7.77 0.27 -11.81
N ALA A 57 -7.28 1.36 -11.21
CA ALA A 57 -5.88 1.77 -11.31
C ALA A 57 -4.92 0.71 -10.77
N ALA A 58 -5.22 0.14 -9.59
CA ALA A 58 -4.42 -0.93 -9.02
C ALA A 58 -4.43 -2.20 -9.87
N MET A 59 -5.59 -2.58 -10.44
CA MET A 59 -5.66 -3.72 -11.33
C MET A 59 -4.87 -3.49 -12.62
N ARG A 60 -4.94 -2.29 -13.19
CA ARG A 60 -4.13 -1.92 -14.37
C ARG A 60 -2.64 -2.03 -14.05
N ALA A 61 -2.22 -1.45 -12.93
CA ALA A 61 -0.83 -1.50 -12.49
C ALA A 61 -0.35 -2.93 -12.23
N ALA A 62 -1.22 -3.81 -11.70
CA ALA A 62 -0.89 -5.22 -11.52
C ALA A 62 -0.70 -5.95 -12.87
N CYS A 63 -1.54 -5.62 -13.87
CA CYS A 63 -1.41 -6.18 -15.23
C CYS A 63 -0.20 -5.65 -16.01
N GLU A 64 0.33 -4.50 -15.64
CA GLU A 64 1.48 -3.84 -16.29
C GLU A 64 2.81 -4.17 -15.61
N ASN A 65 2.79 -4.86 -14.47
CA ASN A 65 3.99 -5.21 -13.73
C ASN A 65 4.36 -6.68 -13.92
N ASP A 66 5.31 -6.95 -14.81
CA ASP A 66 5.81 -8.31 -15.13
C ASP A 66 6.43 -9.06 -13.93
N LEU A 67 6.60 -8.42 -12.79
CA LEU A 67 7.03 -9.08 -11.55
C LEU A 67 5.89 -9.78 -10.81
N ILE A 68 4.65 -9.67 -11.30
CA ILE A 68 3.45 -10.27 -10.70
C ILE A 68 2.94 -11.38 -11.64
N GLY A 69 3.23 -12.63 -11.32
CA GLY A 69 2.82 -13.81 -12.08
C GLY A 69 1.63 -14.54 -11.46
N TYR A 70 1.32 -15.72 -11.99
CA TYR A 70 0.16 -16.52 -11.56
C TYR A 70 0.55 -17.88 -11.00
N ASP A 71 0.22 -18.13 -9.74
CA ASP A 71 0.18 -19.47 -9.14
C ASP A 71 -0.81 -19.52 -7.96
N GLN A 72 -1.84 -20.37 -8.05
CA GLN A 72 -2.75 -20.62 -6.93
C GLN A 72 -2.07 -21.25 -5.71
N GLY A 73 -0.95 -21.93 -5.90
CA GLY A 73 -0.17 -22.54 -4.82
C GLY A 73 0.53 -21.48 -3.96
N ASN A 74 0.94 -20.38 -4.57
CA ASN A 74 1.67 -19.29 -3.90
C ASN A 74 0.93 -17.93 -3.98
N ARG A 75 -0.37 -17.96 -4.18
CA ARG A 75 -1.27 -16.81 -4.45
C ARG A 75 -1.17 -15.63 -3.50
N ASN A 76 -0.64 -15.82 -2.29
CA ASN A 76 -0.56 -14.77 -1.28
C ASN A 76 0.79 -14.04 -1.27
N SER A 77 1.77 -14.46 -2.06
CA SER A 77 3.07 -13.78 -2.11
C SER A 77 2.93 -12.36 -2.66
N PHE A 78 2.09 -12.12 -3.67
CA PHE A 78 1.79 -10.77 -4.15
C PHE A 78 1.19 -9.89 -3.05
N TYR A 79 0.23 -10.39 -2.25
CA TYR A 79 -0.32 -9.61 -1.14
C TYR A 79 0.74 -9.23 -0.11
N ALA A 80 1.69 -10.13 0.16
CA ALA A 80 2.77 -9.89 1.11
C ALA A 80 3.76 -8.83 0.59
N GLU A 81 4.12 -8.89 -0.70
CA GLU A 81 5.00 -7.89 -1.32
C GLU A 81 4.30 -6.52 -1.44
N ALA A 82 3.06 -6.49 -1.90
CA ALA A 82 2.27 -5.27 -2.01
C ALA A 82 2.07 -4.56 -0.66
N ALA A 83 1.91 -5.31 0.43
CA ALA A 83 1.76 -4.73 1.76
C ALA A 83 2.99 -3.90 2.21
N LYS A 84 4.18 -4.21 1.71
CA LYS A 84 5.42 -3.46 2.01
C LYS A 84 5.45 -2.07 1.35
N VAL A 85 4.66 -1.88 0.30
CA VAL A 85 4.63 -0.67 -0.54
C VAL A 85 3.24 -0.01 -0.57
N GLY A 86 2.46 -0.15 0.52
CA GLY A 86 1.14 0.47 0.63
C GLY A 86 0.06 -0.15 -0.26
N PHE A 87 0.24 -1.38 -0.69
CA PHE A 87 -0.61 -2.12 -1.64
C PHE A 87 -0.63 -1.54 -3.06
N ASP A 88 0.34 -0.71 -3.43
CA ASP A 88 0.48 -0.22 -4.79
C ASP A 88 1.19 -1.26 -5.68
N PRO A 89 0.52 -1.89 -6.65
CA PRO A 89 1.11 -2.89 -7.51
C PRO A 89 2.25 -2.34 -8.39
N ALA A 90 2.22 -1.04 -8.73
CA ALA A 90 3.27 -0.41 -9.53
C ALA A 90 4.62 -0.34 -8.79
N LEU A 91 4.60 -0.38 -7.45
CA LEU A 91 5.78 -0.28 -6.60
C LEU A 91 6.33 -1.64 -6.16
N VAL A 92 5.72 -2.75 -6.58
CA VAL A 92 6.23 -4.10 -6.29
C VAL A 92 7.47 -4.37 -7.15
N THR A 93 8.59 -4.68 -6.49
CA THR A 93 9.90 -4.89 -7.12
C THR A 93 10.45 -6.29 -6.92
N THR A 94 9.73 -7.14 -6.20
CA THR A 94 10.12 -8.54 -5.95
C THR A 94 9.20 -9.45 -6.76
N PRO A 95 9.72 -10.39 -7.57
CA PRO A 95 8.91 -11.38 -8.25
C PRO A 95 7.99 -12.12 -7.27
N CYS A 96 6.70 -12.16 -7.58
CA CYS A 96 5.68 -12.76 -6.73
C CYS A 96 4.53 -13.32 -7.57
N GLU A 97 3.59 -13.98 -6.90
CA GLU A 97 2.52 -14.69 -7.55
C GLU A 97 1.16 -14.42 -6.90
N THR A 98 0.14 -14.56 -7.70
CA THR A 98 -1.24 -14.31 -7.32
C THR A 98 -2.20 -15.32 -7.97
N ASP A 99 -3.48 -15.21 -7.66
CA ASP A 99 -4.59 -15.72 -8.46
C ASP A 99 -5.60 -14.60 -8.69
N CYS A 100 -6.67 -14.86 -9.42
CA CYS A 100 -7.66 -13.84 -9.73
C CYS A 100 -8.23 -13.13 -8.49
N SER A 101 -8.58 -13.90 -7.46
CA SER A 101 -9.16 -13.34 -6.22
C SER A 101 -8.10 -12.70 -5.29
N ALA A 102 -6.87 -13.17 -5.31
CA ALA A 102 -5.80 -12.56 -4.54
C ALA A 102 -5.34 -11.23 -5.17
N THR A 103 -5.32 -11.15 -6.53
CA THR A 103 -5.10 -9.87 -7.23
C THR A 103 -6.17 -8.85 -6.85
N LEU A 104 -7.45 -9.23 -6.93
CA LEU A 104 -8.54 -8.36 -6.51
C LEU A 104 -8.37 -7.90 -5.05
N ARG A 105 -7.96 -8.80 -4.15
CA ARG A 105 -7.73 -8.46 -2.73
C ARG A 105 -6.67 -7.36 -2.56
N VAL A 106 -5.61 -7.35 -3.35
CA VAL A 106 -4.60 -6.29 -3.35
C VAL A 106 -5.20 -4.98 -3.87
N CYS A 107 -5.96 -5.02 -4.98
CA CYS A 107 -6.62 -3.84 -5.55
C CYS A 107 -7.60 -3.20 -4.54
N LEU A 108 -8.36 -4.03 -3.82
CA LEU A 108 -9.26 -3.57 -2.75
C LEU A 108 -8.48 -2.93 -1.60
N ALA A 109 -7.37 -3.53 -1.18
CA ALA A 109 -6.53 -3.00 -0.11
C ALA A 109 -5.90 -1.65 -0.49
N PHE A 110 -5.48 -1.47 -1.76
CA PHE A 110 -5.02 -0.18 -2.30
C PHE A 110 -6.10 0.90 -2.24
N ALA A 111 -7.36 0.53 -2.50
CA ALA A 111 -8.51 1.43 -2.34
C ALA A 111 -8.91 1.66 -0.87
N GLY A 112 -8.17 1.11 0.10
CA GLY A 112 -8.49 1.22 1.52
C GLY A 112 -9.52 0.21 2.02
N ILE A 113 -9.94 -0.75 1.20
CA ILE A 113 -10.91 -1.80 1.54
C ILE A 113 -10.16 -3.08 1.92
N LYS A 114 -9.79 -3.20 3.19
CA LYS A 114 -9.03 -4.35 3.70
C LYS A 114 -9.96 -5.51 4.04
N LEU A 115 -9.93 -6.56 3.24
CA LEU A 115 -10.70 -7.78 3.45
C LEU A 115 -9.78 -8.94 3.92
N PRO A 116 -10.34 -9.92 4.66
CA PRO A 116 -9.61 -11.14 4.97
C PRO A 116 -9.21 -11.88 3.69
N ASN A 117 -8.36 -12.90 3.81
CA ASN A 117 -8.05 -13.73 2.65
C ASN A 117 -9.32 -14.48 2.20
N PHE A 118 -9.67 -14.30 0.93
CA PHE A 118 -10.84 -14.92 0.32
C PHE A 118 -10.47 -15.59 -1.00
N ASN A 119 -11.36 -16.40 -1.50
CA ASN A 119 -11.37 -16.96 -2.86
C ASN A 119 -12.68 -16.58 -3.55
N THR A 120 -12.79 -16.88 -4.84
CA THR A 120 -13.98 -16.56 -5.64
C THR A 120 -15.28 -17.16 -5.09
N ALA A 121 -15.22 -18.24 -4.30
CA ALA A 121 -16.42 -18.81 -3.67
C ALA A 121 -16.98 -17.92 -2.55
N SER A 122 -16.11 -17.28 -1.79
CA SER A 122 -16.49 -16.38 -0.68
C SER A 122 -16.49 -14.89 -1.07
N GLU A 123 -15.88 -14.53 -2.20
CA GLU A 123 -15.73 -13.15 -2.69
C GLU A 123 -17.05 -12.36 -2.69
N PRO A 124 -18.17 -12.84 -3.30
CA PRO A 124 -19.40 -12.08 -3.31
C PRO A 124 -19.88 -11.69 -1.91
N SER A 125 -19.78 -12.62 -0.96
CA SER A 125 -20.20 -12.34 0.42
C SER A 125 -19.26 -11.38 1.14
N GLN A 126 -17.96 -11.40 0.83
CA GLN A 126 -16.99 -10.48 1.41
C GLN A 126 -17.19 -9.06 0.87
N LEU A 127 -17.42 -8.91 -0.44
CA LEU A 127 -17.70 -7.62 -1.05
C LEU A 127 -18.96 -6.99 -0.45
N LEU A 128 -20.06 -7.72 -0.37
CA LEU A 128 -21.33 -7.21 0.19
C LEU A 128 -21.23 -6.92 1.70
N LYS A 129 -20.58 -7.79 2.48
CA LYS A 129 -20.37 -7.57 3.93
C LYS A 129 -19.50 -6.36 4.24
N SER A 130 -18.65 -5.95 3.32
CA SER A 130 -17.85 -4.72 3.48
C SER A 130 -18.71 -3.46 3.55
N GLY A 131 -19.95 -3.52 3.05
CA GLY A 131 -20.85 -2.38 2.93
C GLY A 131 -20.45 -1.37 1.84
N ARG A 132 -19.36 -1.66 1.08
CA ARG A 132 -18.77 -0.77 0.08
C ARG A 132 -19.23 -1.07 -1.35
N PHE A 133 -19.99 -2.14 -1.57
CA PHE A 133 -20.44 -2.59 -2.89
C PHE A 133 -21.95 -2.83 -2.92
N ASP A 134 -22.53 -2.60 -4.10
CA ASP A 134 -23.87 -3.07 -4.46
C ASP A 134 -23.74 -4.15 -5.52
N GLU A 135 -24.58 -5.19 -5.46
CA GLU A 135 -24.68 -6.19 -6.51
C GLU A 135 -25.70 -5.74 -7.56
N LEU A 136 -25.31 -5.75 -8.82
CA LEU A 136 -26.15 -5.40 -9.96
C LEU A 136 -26.60 -6.70 -10.64
N THR A 137 -27.93 -6.93 -10.65
CA THR A 137 -28.52 -8.21 -11.10
C THR A 137 -29.30 -8.11 -12.41
N GLY A 138 -29.41 -6.91 -13.01
CA GLY A 138 -30.09 -6.74 -14.28
C GLY A 138 -29.28 -7.32 -15.45
N ALA A 139 -29.99 -7.91 -16.46
CA ALA A 139 -29.37 -8.46 -17.66
C ALA A 139 -28.52 -7.44 -18.43
N GLU A 140 -28.83 -6.17 -18.32
CA GLU A 140 -28.06 -5.04 -18.87
C GLU A 140 -26.66 -4.88 -18.26
N TYR A 141 -26.39 -5.52 -17.11
CA TYR A 141 -25.08 -5.56 -16.46
C TYR A 141 -24.41 -6.92 -16.56
N THR A 142 -25.19 -8.01 -16.58
CA THR A 142 -24.64 -9.37 -16.52
C THR A 142 -24.39 -9.98 -17.90
N ASP A 143 -25.21 -9.65 -18.90
CA ASP A 143 -25.21 -10.29 -20.21
C ASP A 143 -24.46 -9.45 -21.26
N THR A 144 -24.28 -8.16 -21.00
CA THR A 144 -23.57 -7.22 -21.87
C THR A 144 -22.58 -6.38 -21.07
N SER A 145 -21.64 -5.74 -21.77
CA SER A 145 -20.72 -4.79 -21.14
C SER A 145 -21.18 -3.33 -21.24
N ASP A 146 -22.36 -3.07 -21.83
CA ASP A 146 -22.78 -1.73 -22.21
C ASP A 146 -22.87 -0.75 -21.02
N ARG A 147 -23.32 -1.22 -19.87
CA ARG A 147 -23.53 -0.43 -18.66
C ARG A 147 -22.47 -0.68 -17.56
N LEU A 148 -21.46 -1.48 -17.86
CA LEU A 148 -20.36 -1.69 -16.93
C LEU A 148 -19.52 -0.42 -16.79
N ARG A 149 -19.05 -0.14 -15.59
CA ARG A 149 -18.23 1.03 -15.27
C ARG A 149 -16.83 0.61 -14.85
N GLU A 150 -15.86 1.48 -15.09
CA GLU A 150 -14.52 1.34 -14.55
C GLU A 150 -14.57 1.12 -13.03
N GLY A 151 -13.87 0.10 -12.55
CA GLY A 151 -13.85 -0.32 -11.16
C GLY A 151 -14.95 -1.29 -10.74
N ASP A 152 -15.92 -1.61 -11.59
CA ASP A 152 -16.85 -2.72 -11.33
C ASP A 152 -16.05 -4.03 -11.21
N VAL A 153 -16.37 -4.81 -10.19
CA VAL A 153 -15.82 -6.16 -10.00
C VAL A 153 -16.80 -7.17 -10.58
N ILE A 154 -16.31 -8.04 -11.44
CA ILE A 154 -17.11 -9.13 -12.02
C ILE A 154 -16.60 -10.48 -11.54
N CYS A 155 -17.51 -11.32 -11.05
CA CYS A 155 -17.21 -12.68 -10.60
C CYS A 155 -18.15 -13.66 -11.32
N THR A 156 -17.63 -14.79 -11.82
CA THR A 156 -18.50 -15.79 -12.46
C THR A 156 -19.52 -16.33 -11.46
N ALA A 157 -20.76 -16.55 -11.88
CA ALA A 157 -21.80 -17.12 -11.03
C ALA A 157 -21.41 -18.51 -10.49
N SER A 158 -20.58 -19.25 -11.25
CA SER A 158 -19.95 -20.50 -10.80
C SER A 158 -18.83 -20.32 -9.78
N LYS A 159 -18.45 -19.06 -9.44
CA LYS A 159 -17.41 -18.72 -8.48
C LYS A 159 -16.02 -19.26 -8.86
N GLY A 160 -15.73 -19.34 -10.16
CA GLY A 160 -14.47 -19.87 -10.66
C GLY A 160 -13.46 -18.82 -11.10
N HIS A 161 -13.91 -17.59 -11.35
CA HIS A 161 -13.05 -16.50 -11.85
C HIS A 161 -13.58 -15.13 -11.45
N THR A 162 -12.67 -14.16 -11.31
CA THR A 162 -13.00 -12.75 -11.07
C THR A 162 -12.09 -11.83 -11.89
N ALA A 163 -12.61 -10.66 -12.23
CA ALA A 163 -11.91 -9.61 -12.95
C ALA A 163 -12.41 -8.22 -12.52
N VAL A 164 -11.69 -7.18 -12.92
CA VAL A 164 -12.08 -5.77 -12.71
C VAL A 164 -12.29 -5.10 -14.06
N ILE A 165 -13.36 -4.34 -14.21
CA ILE A 165 -13.62 -3.53 -15.39
C ILE A 165 -12.65 -2.33 -15.39
N LEU A 166 -11.95 -2.13 -16.50
CA LEU A 166 -10.94 -1.08 -16.65
C LEU A 166 -11.38 0.09 -17.54
N THR A 167 -12.45 -0.06 -18.29
CA THR A 167 -13.00 1.02 -19.14
C THR A 167 -14.52 0.98 -19.12
N ASN A 168 -15.13 2.16 -19.20
CA ASN A 168 -16.59 2.29 -19.23
C ASN A 168 -17.20 1.64 -20.48
N GLY A 169 -18.35 1.03 -20.34
CA GLY A 169 -19.20 0.60 -21.43
C GLY A 169 -19.85 1.80 -22.15
N PRO A 170 -20.31 1.63 -23.40
CA PRO A 170 -20.81 2.74 -24.22
C PRO A 170 -22.11 3.36 -23.70
N LYS A 171 -22.82 2.70 -22.80
CA LYS A 171 -24.03 3.19 -22.11
C LYS A 171 -23.82 3.29 -20.61
N ALA A 172 -22.58 3.17 -20.15
CA ALA A 172 -22.28 3.49 -18.77
C ALA A 172 -22.58 4.98 -18.56
N GLU A 173 -23.40 5.28 -17.59
CA GLU A 173 -23.52 6.67 -17.15
C GLU A 173 -22.13 7.09 -16.67
N ASP A 174 -21.70 8.29 -17.02
CA ASP A 174 -20.46 8.83 -16.45
C ASP A 174 -20.58 8.71 -14.93
N LEU A 175 -19.50 8.24 -14.28
CA LEU A 175 -19.44 8.36 -12.84
C LEU A 175 -19.68 9.84 -12.55
N ASP A 176 -20.78 10.15 -11.86
CA ASP A 176 -21.01 11.50 -11.38
C ASP A 176 -19.66 12.01 -10.84
N PRO A 177 -19.20 13.19 -11.28
CA PRO A 177 -18.01 13.74 -10.66
C PRO A 177 -18.28 13.63 -9.17
N GLU A 178 -17.42 12.90 -8.46
CA GLU A 178 -17.54 12.77 -7.02
C GLU A 178 -17.89 14.17 -6.50
N PRO A 179 -18.96 14.34 -5.70
CA PRO A 179 -19.22 15.64 -5.10
C PRO A 179 -17.87 16.06 -4.55
N ALA A 180 -17.38 17.19 -5.06
CA ALA A 180 -16.00 17.66 -4.78
C ALA A 180 -15.76 17.35 -3.31
N PRO A 181 -14.71 16.57 -2.97
CA PRO A 181 -14.56 16.01 -1.61
C PRO A 181 -15.03 17.07 -0.67
N ASP A 182 -16.03 16.75 0.16
CA ASP A 182 -16.63 17.76 1.06
C ASP A 182 -15.48 18.66 1.46
N PRO A 183 -15.52 19.97 1.20
CA PRO A 183 -14.36 20.83 1.37
C PRO A 183 -13.77 20.39 2.67
N GLU A 184 -12.59 19.78 2.57
CA GLU A 184 -11.90 19.06 3.67
C GLU A 184 -12.21 19.88 4.90
N PRO A 185 -12.97 19.37 5.89
CA PRO A 185 -13.69 20.20 6.87
C PRO A 185 -12.67 21.24 7.26
N GLU A 186 -13.00 22.50 6.98
CA GLU A 186 -12.08 23.65 7.06
C GLU A 186 -11.26 23.39 8.30
N PRO A 187 -9.93 23.09 8.22
CA PRO A 187 -9.21 22.34 9.24
C PRO A 187 -9.66 22.89 10.55
N GLU A 188 -10.36 22.07 11.34
CA GLU A 188 -10.90 22.54 12.63
C GLU A 188 -9.76 23.33 13.23
N PRO A 189 -9.95 24.60 13.59
CA PRO A 189 -8.83 25.48 13.95
C PRO A 189 -7.88 24.64 14.76
N ALA A 190 -6.73 24.34 14.16
CA ALA A 190 -5.86 23.19 14.47
C ALA A 190 -5.87 23.07 15.99
N PRO A 191 -6.29 21.94 16.59
CA PRO A 191 -6.29 21.83 18.05
C PRO A 191 -4.94 22.31 18.44
N ASP A 192 -4.88 23.36 19.28
CA ASP A 192 -3.64 24.08 19.67
C ASP A 192 -2.51 23.05 19.61
N PRO A 193 -1.46 23.24 18.79
CA PRO A 193 -0.55 22.19 18.40
C PRO A 193 -0.18 21.41 19.63
N VAL A 194 -0.70 20.16 19.71
CA VAL A 194 -0.29 19.24 20.79
C VAL A 194 1.22 19.24 20.65
N PRO A 195 1.98 19.78 21.62
CA PRO A 195 3.39 20.05 21.42
C PRO A 195 4.02 18.75 20.95
N GLU A 196 4.49 18.72 19.70
CA GLU A 196 5.18 17.54 19.16
C GLU A 196 6.25 17.19 20.18
N LYS A 197 6.13 16.06 20.84
CA LYS A 197 7.09 15.60 21.82
C LYS A 197 8.43 15.50 21.13
N LYS A 198 9.26 16.51 21.35
CA LYS A 198 10.59 16.57 20.76
C LYS A 198 11.46 15.49 21.39
N LYS A 199 12.05 14.66 20.56
CA LYS A 199 13.06 13.72 21.06
C LYS A 199 14.31 14.49 21.45
N MET A 200 14.75 14.28 22.67
CA MET A 200 15.96 14.89 23.24
C MET A 200 16.88 13.80 23.77
N ILE A 201 18.18 14.08 23.81
CA ILE A 201 19.16 13.20 24.43
C ILE A 201 19.40 13.72 25.85
N ARG A 202 19.03 12.92 26.84
CA ARG A 202 19.41 13.19 28.24
C ARG A 202 20.80 12.63 28.52
N VAL A 203 21.68 13.44 29.05
CA VAL A 203 23.05 13.07 29.43
C VAL A 203 23.09 12.78 30.93
N LYS A 204 23.46 11.57 31.31
CA LYS A 204 23.45 11.05 32.69
C LYS A 204 24.71 11.44 33.50
N GLY A 205 25.69 12.06 32.86
CA GLY A 205 26.94 12.45 33.49
C GLY A 205 27.69 13.40 32.60
N THR A 206 29.00 13.20 32.39
CA THR A 206 29.80 14.00 31.49
C THR A 206 30.20 13.19 30.26
N VAL A 207 29.85 13.66 29.06
CA VAL A 207 30.18 13.00 27.79
C VAL A 207 30.96 13.92 26.86
N ARG A 208 31.68 13.31 25.92
CA ARG A 208 32.42 14.03 24.88
C ARG A 208 31.54 14.11 23.62
N CYS A 209 31.30 15.32 23.13
CA CYS A 209 30.76 15.53 21.80
C CYS A 209 31.93 15.54 20.81
N ARG A 210 31.80 14.89 19.66
CA ARG A 210 32.87 14.75 18.66
C ARG A 210 32.37 15.14 17.26
N GLU A 211 33.32 15.52 16.41
CA GLU A 211 33.03 15.92 15.02
C GLU A 211 32.57 14.76 14.12
N GLY A 212 32.63 13.51 14.60
CA GLY A 212 32.17 12.31 13.91
C GLY A 212 31.77 11.20 14.86
N ASN A 213 31.20 10.14 14.31
CA ASN A 213 30.56 9.00 15.00
C ASN A 213 31.57 7.95 15.51
N GLY A 214 32.66 8.38 16.12
CA GLY A 214 33.71 7.48 16.64
C GLY A 214 34.61 8.15 17.66
N THR A 215 35.36 7.37 18.42
CA THR A 215 36.30 7.85 19.46
C THR A 215 37.57 8.49 18.89
N ASN A 216 37.89 8.25 17.63
CA ASN A 216 39.03 8.80 16.89
C ASN A 216 38.78 10.21 16.34
N TYR A 217 37.52 10.69 16.35
CA TYR A 217 37.22 12.03 15.90
C TYR A 217 37.53 13.09 16.97
N LYS A 218 37.87 14.28 16.50
CA LYS A 218 38.19 15.42 17.35
C LYS A 218 37.01 15.80 18.26
N GLN A 219 37.31 16.15 19.50
CA GLN A 219 36.29 16.57 20.45
C GLN A 219 35.86 18.02 20.20
N ILE A 220 34.56 18.29 20.19
CA ILE A 220 33.96 19.60 20.29
C ILE A 220 33.94 19.96 21.78
N ARG A 221 34.70 20.99 22.13
CA ARG A 221 34.80 21.46 23.53
C ARG A 221 33.76 22.53 23.83
N PRO A 222 33.36 22.68 25.12
CA PRO A 222 33.67 21.82 26.27
C PRO A 222 32.95 20.45 26.20
N THR A 223 33.21 19.54 27.14
CA THR A 223 32.39 18.31 27.33
C THR A 223 30.97 18.67 27.71
N VAL A 224 29.99 17.82 27.32
CA VAL A 224 28.60 17.98 27.72
C VAL A 224 28.39 17.35 29.11
N GLY A 225 27.80 18.07 30.00
CA GLY A 225 27.50 17.60 31.37
C GLY A 225 26.94 18.71 32.25
N PRO A 226 26.62 18.44 33.53
CA PRO A 226 25.91 19.39 34.41
C PRO A 226 26.57 20.74 34.54
N LYS A 227 27.90 20.82 34.45
CA LYS A 227 28.66 22.10 34.56
C LYS A 227 28.60 22.94 33.30
N THR A 228 28.36 22.35 32.15
CA THR A 228 28.41 23.01 30.82
C THR A 228 27.05 23.04 30.14
N ASN A 229 26.14 22.19 30.56
CA ASN A 229 24.75 22.11 30.14
C ASN A 229 23.90 21.73 31.38
N PRO A 230 23.40 22.72 32.16
CA PRO A 230 22.62 22.44 33.37
C PRO A 230 21.36 21.63 33.14
N SER A 231 20.73 21.74 31.98
CA SER A 231 19.54 20.95 31.60
C SER A 231 19.89 19.47 31.38
N CYS A 232 21.16 19.15 31.14
CA CYS A 232 21.64 17.82 30.78
C CYS A 232 20.89 17.20 29.58
N THR A 233 20.30 18.03 28.71
CA THR A 233 19.58 17.62 27.50
C THR A 233 20.18 18.25 26.26
N LEU A 234 20.16 17.52 25.15
CA LEU A 234 20.62 17.95 23.84
C LEU A 234 19.57 17.57 22.77
N PRO A 235 19.47 18.32 21.68
CA PRO A 235 18.61 17.91 20.56
C PRO A 235 19.00 16.53 20.04
N TYR A 236 18.03 15.67 19.79
CA TYR A 236 18.25 14.42 19.07
C TYR A 236 18.03 14.66 17.58
N LEU A 237 19.09 14.60 16.79
CA LEU A 237 19.06 14.83 15.35
C LEU A 237 19.05 13.52 14.53
N GLY A 238 19.30 12.38 15.19
CA GLY A 238 19.31 11.09 14.52
C GLY A 238 20.36 10.14 15.07
N GLN A 239 20.42 8.96 14.44
CA GLN A 239 21.41 7.92 14.70
C GLN A 239 21.81 7.32 13.35
N ALA A 240 23.11 7.27 13.06
CA ALA A 240 23.56 6.67 11.81
C ALA A 240 23.36 5.14 11.84
N ALA A 241 22.82 4.58 10.75
CA ALA A 241 22.62 3.13 10.63
C ALA A 241 23.93 2.35 10.74
N GLU A 242 25.02 2.90 10.21
CA GLU A 242 26.36 2.33 10.23
C GLU A 242 27.09 2.48 11.58
N ALA A 243 26.56 3.30 12.48
CA ALA A 243 27.18 3.59 13.77
C ALA A 243 26.13 3.64 14.90
N PRO A 244 25.49 2.50 15.23
CA PRO A 244 24.36 2.46 16.18
C PRO A 244 24.73 2.85 17.62
N TYR A 245 26.01 3.03 17.90
CA TYR A 245 26.52 3.44 19.21
C TYR A 245 26.69 4.96 19.37
N TRP A 246 26.23 5.77 18.42
CA TRP A 246 26.38 7.22 18.42
C TRP A 246 25.08 7.91 18.03
N TYR A 247 24.70 8.92 18.86
CA TYR A 247 23.61 9.85 18.57
C TYR A 247 24.16 11.13 17.96
N GLN A 248 23.52 11.61 16.92
CA GLN A 248 23.80 12.93 16.36
C GLN A 248 23.07 14.01 17.16
N THR A 249 23.74 15.12 17.41
CA THR A 249 23.21 16.23 18.20
C THR A 249 23.86 17.55 17.77
N GLU A 250 23.33 18.66 18.27
CA GLU A 250 23.96 19.96 18.20
C GLU A 250 24.58 20.31 19.54
N TRP A 251 25.85 20.75 19.52
CA TRP A 251 26.58 21.23 20.68
C TRP A 251 27.47 22.41 20.33
N GLN A 252 27.33 23.52 21.05
CA GLN A 252 28.09 24.78 20.80
C GLN A 252 27.94 25.30 19.37
N GLY A 253 26.68 25.23 18.81
CA GLY A 253 26.38 25.67 17.44
C GLY A 253 26.98 24.79 16.34
N ARG A 254 27.41 23.57 16.67
CA ARG A 254 28.01 22.61 15.70
C ARG A 254 27.32 21.24 15.80
N ILE A 255 27.12 20.66 14.66
CA ILE A 255 26.66 19.27 14.61
C ILE A 255 27.79 18.36 15.08
N GLY A 256 27.46 17.46 15.98
CA GLY A 256 28.41 16.52 16.54
C GLY A 256 27.76 15.19 16.94
N TRP A 257 28.56 14.32 17.53
CA TRP A 257 28.16 12.98 17.90
C TRP A 257 28.51 12.69 19.35
N ILE A 258 27.60 12.08 20.08
CA ILE A 258 27.80 11.61 21.45
C ILE A 258 27.46 10.12 21.58
N SER A 259 28.07 9.44 22.57
CA SER A 259 27.84 8.01 22.79
C SER A 259 26.38 7.73 23.15
N SER A 260 25.78 6.70 22.53
CA SER A 260 24.45 6.17 22.84
C SER A 260 24.45 5.09 23.96
N LYS A 261 25.59 4.88 24.66
CA LYS A 261 25.67 3.90 25.74
C LYS A 261 24.69 4.27 26.87
N LYS A 262 23.80 3.34 27.25
CA LYS A 262 22.68 3.55 28.19
C LYS A 262 23.10 4.14 29.57
N HIS A 263 24.31 3.91 30.01
CA HIS A 263 24.83 4.51 31.24
C HIS A 263 25.32 5.96 31.09
N LEU A 264 25.45 6.47 29.85
CA LEU A 264 25.89 7.82 29.53
C LEU A 264 24.77 8.70 29.03
N THR A 265 23.88 8.14 28.20
CA THR A 265 22.81 8.88 27.53
C THR A 265 21.55 8.05 27.40
N GLU A 266 20.42 8.71 27.26
CA GLU A 266 19.13 8.11 26.90
C GLU A 266 18.31 9.06 26.03
N ILE A 267 17.42 8.54 25.22
CA ILE A 267 16.44 9.35 24.49
C ILE A 267 15.24 9.59 25.41
N VAL A 268 14.81 10.82 25.51
CA VAL A 268 13.60 11.26 26.22
C VAL A 268 12.72 12.06 25.31
N GLU A 269 11.42 11.99 25.51
CA GLU A 269 10.44 12.85 24.82
C GLU A 269 10.05 14.00 25.77
N VAL A 270 10.11 15.23 25.26
CA VAL A 270 9.78 16.47 25.98
C VAL A 270 8.77 17.29 25.21
#